data_cb6fcd94b8454f0ea04249bb2d7393b6
#
_entry.id   cb6fcd94b8454f0ea04249bb2d7393b6
#
_cell.length_a   1.000
_cell.length_b   1.000
_cell.length_c   1.000
_cell.angle_alpha   90.00
_cell.angle_beta   90.00
_cell.angle_gamma   90.00
#
_symmetry.space_group_name_H-M   'P 1'
#
loop_
_entity.id
_entity.type
_entity.pdbx_description
1 polymer ?
#
loop_
_entity_poly.entity_id
_entity_poly.type
_entity_poly.pdbx_seq_one_letter_code
_entity_poly.pdbx_strand_id
1 'polypeptide(L)'
;SPSRGLGDVYKRQLQTMINTLLSADADAVVGAEWGKPTPTRSAQRNGYRHRDLDTRVGTVDVAIPKLRSGTYFPEWLLERRKRAESALITVVADCYLAGVSTRRMDKLVKTLGINALSKSQVSRMAADLDEHVESFRHRPLDEAGPFTFVAADALTMKVREGGRVVNAVVLLATGVNGDGHREVLGMRVATSETGAAWNEFFADLVARGLAGVRLVTSDAHAGLKDAIAANLPGATWQRCRTHYAANLMGITPKSCLLYTSD
;
A
#
# COMPACT_ATOMS: atom_id res chain seq x y z
N SER A 1 -23.98 -28.35 3.94
CA SER A 1 -22.51 -28.46 3.79
C SER A 1 -21.86 -28.10 5.12
N PRO A 2 -20.97 -28.94 5.69
CA PRO A 2 -20.41 -28.74 7.04
C PRO A 2 -19.56 -27.47 7.22
N SER A 3 -19.11 -26.85 6.14
CA SER A 3 -18.27 -25.64 6.18
C SER A 3 -19.02 -24.35 6.58
N ARG A 4 -20.34 -24.28 6.37
CA ARG A 4 -21.14 -23.10 6.80
C ARG A 4 -21.29 -23.02 8.33
N GLY A 5 -21.43 -24.15 9.02
CA GLY A 5 -21.57 -24.16 10.48
C GLY A 5 -20.31 -23.72 11.23
N LEU A 6 -19.12 -24.04 10.70
CA LEU A 6 -17.85 -23.67 11.34
C LEU A 6 -17.60 -22.15 11.27
N GLY A 7 -17.90 -21.53 10.12
CA GLY A 7 -17.77 -20.08 9.95
C GLY A 7 -18.69 -19.29 10.90
N ASP A 8 -19.92 -19.76 11.10
CA ASP A 8 -20.86 -19.12 12.02
C ASP A 8 -20.43 -19.26 13.50
N VAL A 9 -19.79 -20.37 13.87
CA VAL A 9 -19.22 -20.57 15.20
C VAL A 9 -18.08 -19.59 15.45
N TYR A 10 -17.12 -19.48 14.53
CA TYR A 10 -16.01 -18.54 14.66
C TYR A 10 -16.49 -17.08 14.69
N LYS A 11 -17.47 -16.73 13.88
CA LYS A 11 -18.09 -15.40 13.89
C LYS A 11 -18.69 -15.05 15.24
N ARG A 12 -19.46 -15.97 15.83
CA ARG A 12 -20.06 -15.77 17.17
C ARG A 12 -19.01 -15.67 18.26
N GLN A 13 -17.97 -16.50 18.21
CA GLN A 13 -16.87 -16.46 19.17
C GLN A 13 -16.13 -15.12 19.10
N LEU A 14 -15.80 -14.66 17.90
CA LEU A 14 -15.16 -13.37 17.69
C LEU A 14 -16.03 -12.21 18.21
N GLN A 15 -17.33 -12.21 17.87
CA GLN A 15 -18.28 -11.21 18.36
C GLN A 15 -18.36 -11.18 19.90
N THR A 16 -18.44 -12.35 20.53
CA THR A 16 -18.48 -12.47 22.00
C THR A 16 -17.19 -11.95 22.61
N MET A 17 -16.04 -12.34 22.08
CA MET A 17 -14.73 -11.89 22.55
C MET A 17 -14.58 -10.36 22.44
N ILE A 18 -14.91 -9.78 21.28
CA ILE A 18 -14.85 -8.33 21.08
C ILE A 18 -15.76 -7.61 22.07
N ASN A 19 -17.01 -8.03 22.22
CA ASN A 19 -17.96 -7.37 23.12
C ASN A 19 -17.53 -7.48 24.59
N THR A 20 -16.91 -8.60 24.98
CA THR A 20 -16.34 -8.77 26.32
C THR A 20 -15.17 -7.81 26.56
N LEU A 21 -14.25 -7.69 25.60
CA LEU A 21 -13.13 -6.76 25.69
C LEU A 21 -13.59 -5.30 25.76
N LEU A 22 -14.58 -4.92 24.94
CA LEU A 22 -15.16 -3.57 24.96
C LEU A 22 -15.84 -3.27 26.30
N SER A 23 -16.48 -4.26 26.90
CA SER A 23 -17.09 -4.10 28.23
C SER A 23 -16.04 -3.87 29.30
N ALA A 24 -14.96 -4.68 29.30
CA ALA A 24 -13.86 -4.56 30.26
C ALA A 24 -13.11 -3.23 30.11
N ASP A 25 -12.83 -2.81 28.86
CA ASP A 25 -12.19 -1.54 28.57
C ASP A 25 -13.03 -0.33 29.04
N ALA A 26 -14.34 -0.37 28.77
CA ALA A 26 -15.26 0.67 29.28
C ALA A 26 -15.35 0.68 30.81
N ASP A 27 -15.29 -0.47 31.47
CA ASP A 27 -15.27 -0.55 32.93
C ASP A 27 -13.98 0.06 33.51
N ALA A 28 -12.84 -0.14 32.85
CA ALA A 28 -11.58 0.49 33.23
C ALA A 28 -11.64 2.02 33.07
N VAL A 29 -12.20 2.53 31.96
CA VAL A 29 -12.38 3.98 31.74
C VAL A 29 -13.34 4.61 32.76
N VAL A 30 -14.39 3.88 33.15
CA VAL A 30 -15.40 4.36 34.13
C VAL A 30 -14.90 4.23 35.58
N GLY A 31 -13.92 3.37 35.83
CA GLY A 31 -13.42 3.07 37.19
C GLY A 31 -14.37 2.18 38.01
N ALA A 32 -15.31 1.50 37.36
CA ALA A 32 -16.24 0.59 38.00
C ALA A 32 -16.82 -0.45 37.06
N GLU A 33 -16.99 -1.69 37.51
CA GLU A 33 -17.70 -2.73 36.78
C GLU A 33 -19.17 -2.33 36.54
N TRP A 34 -19.74 -2.89 35.46
CA TRP A 34 -21.17 -2.72 35.16
C TRP A 34 -22.07 -3.14 36.33
N GLY A 35 -22.95 -2.22 36.74
CA GLY A 35 -23.92 -2.49 37.81
C GLY A 35 -23.40 -2.40 39.25
N LYS A 36 -22.08 -2.23 39.48
CA LYS A 36 -21.47 -2.06 40.80
C LYS A 36 -21.24 -0.58 41.13
N PRO A 37 -21.87 -0.01 42.17
CA PRO A 37 -21.57 1.31 42.64
C PRO A 37 -20.21 1.35 43.37
N THR A 38 -19.32 2.27 42.96
CA THR A 38 -18.04 2.51 43.64
C THR A 38 -17.81 4.01 43.82
N PRO A 39 -17.11 4.45 44.90
CA PRO A 39 -16.86 5.88 45.16
C PRO A 39 -15.98 6.55 44.10
N THR A 40 -15.17 5.76 43.36
CA THR A 40 -14.21 6.21 42.33
C THR A 40 -14.81 6.28 40.94
N ARG A 41 -16.09 6.01 40.80
CA ARG A 41 -16.77 5.94 39.51
C ARG A 41 -16.86 7.33 38.86
N SER A 42 -16.26 7.48 37.67
CA SER A 42 -16.23 8.71 36.89
C SER A 42 -17.48 8.95 36.04
N ALA A 43 -18.15 7.87 35.57
CA ALA A 43 -19.35 7.94 34.75
C ALA A 43 -20.26 6.72 34.92
N GLN A 44 -21.51 6.82 34.49
CA GLN A 44 -22.45 5.70 34.43
C GLN A 44 -22.60 5.20 33.00
N ARG A 45 -22.58 3.88 32.81
CA ARG A 45 -22.90 3.26 31.54
C ARG A 45 -24.41 3.33 31.29
N ASN A 46 -24.78 3.57 30.03
CA ASN A 46 -26.18 3.74 29.61
C ASN A 46 -26.48 2.91 28.36
N GLY A 47 -26.45 1.58 28.50
CA GLY A 47 -26.67 0.66 27.40
C GLY A 47 -25.52 0.61 26.40
N TYR A 48 -25.85 0.21 25.17
CA TYR A 48 -24.89 -0.01 24.10
C TYR A 48 -25.32 0.72 22.83
N ARG A 49 -24.36 1.04 21.99
CA ARG A 49 -24.54 1.44 20.60
C ARG A 49 -24.02 0.31 19.73
N HIS A 50 -24.90 -0.25 18.91
CA HIS A 50 -24.53 -1.29 17.96
C HIS A 50 -23.89 -0.71 16.70
N ARG A 51 -22.85 -1.38 16.24
CA ARG A 51 -22.14 -1.03 15.02
C ARG A 51 -21.63 -2.29 14.33
N ASP A 52 -21.89 -2.39 13.03
CA ASP A 52 -21.32 -3.44 12.21
C ASP A 52 -19.81 -3.22 12.02
N LEU A 53 -19.02 -4.27 12.23
CA LEU A 53 -17.61 -4.35 11.92
C LEU A 53 -17.38 -5.46 10.89
N ASP A 54 -16.87 -5.11 9.74
CA ASP A 54 -16.53 -6.05 8.68
C ASP A 54 -15.16 -6.68 8.95
N THR A 55 -15.15 -8.00 9.17
CA THR A 55 -13.97 -8.78 9.51
C THR A 55 -13.74 -9.90 8.51
N ARG A 56 -12.60 -10.58 8.59
CA ARG A 56 -12.26 -11.74 7.74
C ARG A 56 -13.23 -12.94 7.91
N VAL A 57 -13.96 -13.01 9.01
CA VAL A 57 -14.96 -14.04 9.27
C VAL A 57 -16.39 -13.58 9.01
N GLY A 58 -16.55 -12.41 8.39
CA GLY A 58 -17.82 -11.77 8.07
C GLY A 58 -18.13 -10.55 8.94
N THR A 59 -19.26 -9.92 8.71
CA THR A 59 -19.73 -8.76 9.48
C THR A 59 -20.17 -9.21 10.86
N VAL A 60 -19.59 -8.63 11.91
CA VAL A 60 -19.96 -8.84 13.32
C VAL A 60 -20.64 -7.60 13.88
N ASP A 61 -21.62 -7.79 14.74
CA ASP A 61 -22.27 -6.70 15.47
C ASP A 61 -21.50 -6.40 16.76
N VAL A 62 -20.93 -5.21 16.82
CA VAL A 62 -20.11 -4.74 17.94
C VAL A 62 -20.94 -3.85 18.85
N ALA A 63 -21.13 -4.27 20.10
CA ALA A 63 -21.88 -3.55 21.12
C ALA A 63 -20.97 -2.58 21.90
N ILE A 64 -20.88 -1.34 21.45
CA ILE A 64 -20.03 -0.30 22.05
C ILE A 64 -20.78 0.29 23.27
N PRO A 65 -20.22 0.22 24.50
CA PRO A 65 -20.84 0.81 25.68
C PRO A 65 -21.06 2.32 25.53
N LYS A 66 -22.22 2.82 25.96
CA LYS A 66 -22.53 4.25 26.06
C LYS A 66 -22.33 4.71 27.50
N LEU A 67 -21.86 5.95 27.67
CA LEU A 67 -21.77 6.65 28.93
C LEU A 67 -22.90 7.68 29.06
N ARG A 68 -23.40 7.93 30.28
CA ARG A 68 -24.38 9.02 30.54
C ARG A 68 -23.73 10.39 30.46
N SER A 69 -22.47 10.50 30.90
CA SER A 69 -21.64 11.69 30.79
C SER A 69 -20.31 11.32 30.11
N GLY A 70 -19.88 12.13 29.15
CA GLY A 70 -18.69 11.85 28.37
C GLY A 70 -18.96 10.91 27.20
N THR A 71 -17.89 10.55 26.50
CA THR A 71 -17.92 9.68 25.31
C THR A 71 -16.91 8.56 25.46
N TYR A 72 -17.32 7.34 25.26
CA TYR A 72 -16.44 6.19 25.11
C TYR A 72 -16.36 5.77 23.64
N PHE A 73 -15.17 5.61 23.13
CA PHE A 73 -14.90 5.08 21.80
C PHE A 73 -13.62 4.22 21.83
N PRO A 74 -13.68 2.95 21.43
CA PRO A 74 -12.54 2.04 21.47
C PRO A 74 -11.63 2.27 20.26
N GLU A 75 -10.73 3.26 20.32
CA GLU A 75 -9.83 3.62 19.22
C GLU A 75 -8.82 2.52 18.88
N TRP A 76 -8.55 1.61 19.83
CA TRP A 76 -7.70 0.44 19.62
C TRP A 76 -8.32 -0.63 18.71
N LEU A 77 -9.66 -0.65 18.58
CA LEU A 77 -10.38 -1.64 17.75
C LEU A 77 -11.04 -0.99 16.53
N LEU A 78 -11.58 0.20 16.70
CA LEU A 78 -12.44 0.85 15.73
C LEU A 78 -11.83 2.19 15.30
N GLU A 79 -11.75 2.41 14.01
CA GLU A 79 -11.50 3.76 13.50
C GLU A 79 -12.84 4.52 13.35
N ARG A 80 -12.81 5.81 13.69
CA ARG A 80 -13.98 6.67 13.51
C ARG A 80 -14.36 6.69 12.03
N ARG A 81 -15.64 6.37 11.74
CA ARG A 81 -16.22 6.34 10.38
C ARG A 81 -15.76 5.20 9.46
N LYS A 82 -14.94 4.25 9.93
CA LYS A 82 -14.59 3.04 9.16
C LYS A 82 -15.33 1.82 9.70
N ARG A 83 -15.85 0.96 8.80
CA ARG A 83 -16.58 -0.28 9.15
C ARG A 83 -15.72 -1.52 8.98
N ALA A 84 -14.62 -1.43 8.28
CA ALA A 84 -13.81 -2.57 7.89
C ALA A 84 -12.56 -2.72 8.78
N GLU A 85 -12.20 -3.97 9.05
CA GLU A 85 -10.93 -4.34 9.66
C GLU A 85 -9.77 -3.92 8.75
N SER A 86 -8.64 -3.47 9.31
CA SER A 86 -7.47 -3.02 8.53
C SER A 86 -6.96 -4.09 7.55
N ALA A 87 -6.99 -5.37 7.95
CA ALA A 87 -6.62 -6.48 7.08
C ALA A 87 -7.52 -6.61 5.84
N LEU A 88 -8.81 -6.28 5.96
CA LEU A 88 -9.72 -6.26 4.83
C LEU A 88 -9.44 -5.08 3.91
N ILE A 89 -9.10 -3.93 4.47
CA ILE A 89 -8.68 -2.75 3.70
C ILE A 89 -7.45 -3.09 2.86
N THR A 90 -6.46 -3.77 3.44
CA THR A 90 -5.26 -4.24 2.71
C THR A 90 -5.64 -5.17 1.55
N VAL A 91 -6.50 -6.17 1.78
CA VAL A 91 -6.95 -7.08 0.71
C VAL A 91 -7.66 -6.33 -0.41
N VAL A 92 -8.50 -5.36 -0.07
CA VAL A 92 -9.20 -4.52 -1.06
C VAL A 92 -8.21 -3.65 -1.84
N ALA A 93 -7.22 -3.06 -1.16
CA ALA A 93 -6.16 -2.28 -1.78
C ALA A 93 -5.30 -3.14 -2.73
N ASP A 94 -4.89 -4.35 -2.30
CA ASP A 94 -4.14 -5.30 -3.12
C ASP A 94 -4.92 -5.72 -4.37
N CYS A 95 -6.22 -5.99 -4.22
CA CYS A 95 -7.09 -6.29 -5.35
C CYS A 95 -7.24 -5.11 -6.31
N TYR A 96 -7.34 -3.88 -5.78
CA TYR A 96 -7.40 -2.67 -6.57
C TYR A 96 -6.10 -2.46 -7.36
N LEU A 97 -4.95 -2.60 -6.72
CA LEU A 97 -3.63 -2.55 -7.34
C LEU A 97 -3.45 -3.63 -8.42
N ALA A 98 -3.99 -4.82 -8.19
CA ALA A 98 -4.00 -5.91 -9.19
C ALA A 98 -4.97 -5.67 -10.35
N GLY A 99 -5.65 -4.52 -10.41
CA GLY A 99 -6.59 -4.17 -11.48
C GLY A 99 -7.92 -4.92 -11.42
N VAL A 100 -8.30 -5.44 -10.26
CA VAL A 100 -9.60 -6.08 -10.06
C VAL A 100 -10.70 -5.05 -10.09
N SER A 101 -11.67 -5.20 -11.00
CA SER A 101 -12.79 -4.25 -11.08
C SER A 101 -13.62 -4.22 -9.79
N THR A 102 -14.20 -3.07 -9.45
CA THR A 102 -15.06 -2.89 -8.26
C THR A 102 -16.19 -3.92 -8.19
N ARG A 103 -16.75 -4.34 -9.35
CA ARG A 103 -17.77 -5.39 -9.41
C ARG A 103 -17.24 -6.77 -9.00
N ARG A 104 -16.00 -7.13 -9.38
CA ARG A 104 -15.35 -8.37 -8.95
C ARG A 104 -14.97 -8.30 -7.49
N MET A 105 -14.58 -7.15 -7.01
CA MET A 105 -14.26 -6.88 -5.61
C MET A 105 -15.49 -7.08 -4.72
N ASP A 106 -16.66 -6.54 -5.09
CA ASP A 106 -17.92 -6.78 -4.39
C ASP A 106 -18.25 -8.27 -4.28
N LYS A 107 -17.99 -9.04 -5.36
CA LYS A 107 -18.21 -10.49 -5.36
C LYS A 107 -17.25 -11.20 -4.40
N LEU A 108 -15.97 -10.82 -4.38
CA LEU A 108 -14.95 -11.37 -3.49
C LEU A 108 -15.34 -11.12 -2.03
N VAL A 109 -15.67 -9.89 -1.70
CA VAL A 109 -16.07 -9.45 -0.35
C VAL A 109 -17.31 -10.20 0.14
N LYS A 110 -18.30 -10.40 -0.73
CA LYS A 110 -19.48 -11.24 -0.42
C LYS A 110 -19.11 -12.71 -0.18
N THR A 111 -18.13 -13.22 -0.90
CA THR A 111 -17.63 -14.61 -0.69
C THR A 111 -16.96 -14.74 0.68
N LEU A 112 -16.37 -13.66 1.22
CA LEU A 112 -15.80 -13.57 2.57
C LEU A 112 -16.89 -13.40 3.66
N GLY A 113 -18.17 -13.39 3.29
CA GLY A 113 -19.29 -13.25 4.24
C GLY A 113 -19.58 -11.83 4.67
N ILE A 114 -19.02 -10.83 3.98
CA ILE A 114 -19.26 -9.42 4.22
C ILE A 114 -20.45 -8.98 3.37
N ASN A 115 -21.52 -8.49 4.01
CA ASN A 115 -22.81 -8.26 3.35
C ASN A 115 -22.81 -7.12 2.31
N ALA A 116 -21.96 -6.14 2.40
CA ALA A 116 -21.64 -5.18 1.33
C ALA A 116 -20.47 -4.27 1.72
N LEU A 117 -19.45 -4.18 0.86
CA LEU A 117 -18.71 -2.93 0.70
C LEU A 117 -19.54 -2.08 -0.26
N SER A 118 -20.00 -0.93 0.19
CA SER A 118 -20.67 0.00 -0.71
C SER A 118 -19.65 0.55 -1.71
N LYS A 119 -20.11 0.92 -2.92
CA LYS A 119 -19.24 1.57 -3.91
C LYS A 119 -18.49 2.76 -3.31
N SER A 120 -19.13 3.50 -2.40
CA SER A 120 -18.51 4.63 -1.70
C SER A 120 -17.40 4.23 -0.72
N GLN A 121 -17.44 3.03 -0.14
CA GLN A 121 -16.36 2.52 0.70
C GLN A 121 -15.16 2.11 -0.14
N VAL A 122 -15.37 1.39 -1.24
CA VAL A 122 -14.30 1.04 -2.19
C VAL A 122 -13.64 2.30 -2.77
N SER A 123 -14.44 3.30 -3.17
CA SER A 123 -13.90 4.57 -3.67
C SER A 123 -13.09 5.33 -2.62
N ARG A 124 -13.50 5.31 -1.35
CA ARG A 124 -12.72 5.93 -0.26
C ARG A 124 -11.41 5.19 -0.01
N MET A 125 -11.43 3.85 -0.01
CA MET A 125 -10.21 3.04 0.13
C MET A 125 -9.24 3.31 -1.03
N ALA A 126 -9.75 3.45 -2.25
CA ALA A 126 -8.95 3.83 -3.40
C ALA A 126 -8.35 5.24 -3.24
N ALA A 127 -9.14 6.21 -2.78
CA ALA A 127 -8.66 7.58 -2.52
C ALA A 127 -7.60 7.62 -1.41
N ASP A 128 -7.80 6.88 -0.31
CA ASP A 128 -6.80 6.75 0.76
C ASP A 128 -5.48 6.16 0.22
N LEU A 129 -5.57 5.18 -0.70
CA LEU A 129 -4.40 4.59 -1.35
C LEU A 129 -3.71 5.58 -2.28
N ASP A 130 -4.49 6.32 -3.09
CA ASP A 130 -3.97 7.36 -3.98
C ASP A 130 -3.24 8.44 -3.18
N GLU A 131 -3.75 8.85 -2.02
CA GLU A 131 -3.09 9.80 -1.11
C GLU A 131 -1.73 9.25 -0.60
N HIS A 132 -1.66 7.98 -0.23
CA HIS A 132 -0.40 7.34 0.18
C HIS A 132 0.61 7.29 -0.96
N VAL A 133 0.16 6.96 -2.18
CA VAL A 133 1.02 6.95 -3.37
C VAL A 133 1.53 8.35 -3.69
N GLU A 134 0.67 9.38 -3.64
CA GLU A 134 1.08 10.76 -3.88
C GLU A 134 2.04 11.27 -2.80
N SER A 135 1.80 10.96 -1.54
CA SER A 135 2.72 11.26 -0.44
C SER A 135 4.10 10.62 -0.67
N PHE A 136 4.14 9.35 -1.08
CA PHE A 136 5.38 8.67 -1.42
C PHE A 136 6.09 9.33 -2.62
N ARG A 137 5.35 9.68 -3.67
CA ARG A 137 5.90 10.31 -4.89
C ARG A 137 6.54 11.66 -4.64
N HIS A 138 6.03 12.43 -3.66
CA HIS A 138 6.50 13.78 -3.34
C HIS A 138 7.35 13.86 -2.07
N ARG A 139 7.68 12.70 -1.46
CA ARG A 139 8.47 12.70 -0.23
C ARG A 139 9.85 13.33 -0.44
N PRO A 140 10.37 14.12 0.54
CA PRO A 140 11.75 14.59 0.53
C PRO A 140 12.75 13.43 0.51
N LEU A 141 13.90 13.62 -0.13
CA LEU A 141 14.96 12.63 -0.24
C LEU A 141 16.23 13.03 0.52
N ASP A 142 16.31 14.25 1.00
CA ASP A 142 17.45 14.82 1.73
C ASP A 142 17.66 14.17 3.09
N GLU A 143 16.59 13.84 3.81
CA GLU A 143 16.66 13.20 5.14
C GLU A 143 17.26 11.79 5.10
N ALA A 144 17.01 11.03 4.03
CA ALA A 144 17.49 9.65 3.86
C ALA A 144 18.83 9.56 3.11
N GLY A 145 19.33 10.69 2.57
CA GLY A 145 20.57 10.75 1.77
C GLY A 145 21.85 10.84 2.61
N PRO A 146 23.02 10.91 1.97
CA PRO A 146 23.23 10.91 0.53
C PRO A 146 23.07 9.51 -0.11
N PHE A 147 22.56 9.48 -1.35
CA PHE A 147 22.44 8.26 -2.13
C PHE A 147 23.62 8.16 -3.12
N THR A 148 24.69 7.47 -2.75
CA THR A 148 25.91 7.38 -3.55
C THR A 148 25.77 6.51 -4.79
N PHE A 149 24.83 5.56 -4.76
CA PHE A 149 24.54 4.65 -5.86
C PHE A 149 23.06 4.71 -6.21
N VAL A 150 22.75 4.84 -7.51
CA VAL A 150 21.39 4.84 -8.04
C VAL A 150 21.27 3.83 -9.18
N ALA A 151 20.22 3.03 -9.17
CA ALA A 151 19.81 2.22 -10.31
C ALA A 151 18.53 2.82 -10.92
N ALA A 152 18.53 3.02 -12.25
CA ALA A 152 17.37 3.50 -12.99
C ALA A 152 16.96 2.49 -14.04
N ASP A 153 15.65 2.27 -14.15
CA ASP A 153 15.05 1.28 -15.07
C ASP A 153 13.68 1.75 -15.57
N ALA A 154 13.25 1.24 -16.72
CA ALA A 154 11.93 1.46 -17.30
C ALA A 154 11.18 0.16 -17.45
N LEU A 155 9.98 0.11 -16.90
CA LEU A 155 9.10 -1.04 -17.00
C LEU A 155 7.90 -0.73 -17.89
N THR A 156 7.75 -1.46 -19.00
CA THR A 156 6.56 -1.34 -19.85
C THR A 156 5.44 -2.22 -19.33
N MET A 157 4.28 -1.62 -19.09
CA MET A 157 3.08 -2.28 -18.59
C MET A 157 1.89 -2.05 -19.52
N LYS A 158 1.00 -3.03 -19.61
CA LYS A 158 -0.30 -2.86 -20.26
C LYS A 158 -1.31 -2.35 -19.23
N VAL A 159 -1.81 -1.15 -19.45
CA VAL A 159 -2.82 -0.53 -18.57
C VAL A 159 -4.13 -0.32 -19.34
N ARG A 160 -5.23 -0.25 -18.64
CA ARG A 160 -6.53 0.05 -19.24
C ARG A 160 -6.87 1.51 -18.99
N GLU A 161 -6.94 2.29 -20.05
CA GLU A 161 -7.29 3.69 -20.03
C GLU A 161 -8.41 3.95 -21.04
N GLY A 162 -9.46 4.68 -20.63
CA GLY A 162 -10.60 4.99 -21.51
C GLY A 162 -11.28 3.76 -22.14
N GLY A 163 -11.27 2.60 -21.47
CA GLY A 163 -11.81 1.32 -21.99
C GLY A 163 -10.90 0.56 -22.96
N ARG A 164 -9.74 1.10 -23.32
CA ARG A 164 -8.75 0.50 -24.22
C ARG A 164 -7.53 0.03 -23.42
N VAL A 165 -6.82 -0.96 -23.96
CA VAL A 165 -5.52 -1.40 -23.44
C VAL A 165 -4.44 -0.59 -24.15
N VAL A 166 -3.68 0.19 -23.37
CA VAL A 166 -2.54 0.99 -23.84
C VAL A 166 -1.27 0.53 -23.14
N ASN A 167 -0.11 0.77 -23.78
CA ASN A 167 1.16 0.60 -23.10
C ASN A 167 1.45 1.85 -22.27
N ALA A 168 1.84 1.66 -21.03
CA ALA A 168 2.42 2.70 -20.17
C ALA A 168 3.83 2.30 -19.80
N VAL A 169 4.70 3.27 -19.68
CA VAL A 169 6.07 3.08 -19.23
C VAL A 169 6.20 3.64 -17.82
N VAL A 170 6.69 2.82 -16.89
CA VAL A 170 6.97 3.25 -15.52
C VAL A 170 8.48 3.44 -15.40
N LEU A 171 8.91 4.69 -15.23
CA LEU A 171 10.27 5.04 -14.89
C LEU A 171 10.48 4.85 -13.40
N LEU A 172 11.53 4.17 -13.02
CA LEU A 172 11.83 3.82 -11.63
C LEU A 172 13.29 4.17 -11.30
N ALA A 173 13.51 4.74 -10.13
CA ALA A 173 14.84 4.92 -9.56
C ALA A 173 14.92 4.31 -8.16
N THR A 174 15.97 3.53 -7.91
CA THR A 174 16.30 2.94 -6.62
C THR A 174 17.67 3.44 -6.19
N GLY A 175 17.78 3.96 -4.98
CA GLY A 175 19.04 4.42 -4.40
C GLY A 175 19.55 3.50 -3.32
N VAL A 176 20.84 3.59 -3.01
CA VAL A 176 21.45 3.00 -1.82
C VAL A 176 21.93 4.13 -0.93
N ASN A 177 21.41 4.20 0.29
CA ASN A 177 21.78 5.22 1.27
C ASN A 177 23.13 4.93 1.95
N GLY A 178 23.56 5.82 2.85
CA GLY A 178 24.83 5.69 3.56
C GLY A 178 24.94 4.43 4.45
N ASP A 179 23.82 3.87 4.89
CA ASP A 179 23.73 2.66 5.70
C ASP A 179 23.70 1.37 4.85
N GLY A 180 23.71 1.50 3.51
CA GLY A 180 23.67 0.36 2.59
C GLY A 180 22.25 -0.15 2.30
N HIS A 181 21.20 0.51 2.78
CA HIS A 181 19.84 0.12 2.50
C HIS A 181 19.39 0.62 1.12
N ARG A 182 18.59 -0.23 0.46
CA ARG A 182 17.97 0.12 -0.83
C ARG A 182 16.63 0.78 -0.59
N GLU A 183 16.42 1.91 -1.28
CA GLU A 183 15.16 2.64 -1.25
C GLU A 183 14.69 2.96 -2.66
N VAL A 184 13.38 2.86 -2.90
CA VAL A 184 12.78 3.39 -4.13
C VAL A 184 12.71 4.91 -3.99
N LEU A 185 13.49 5.64 -4.78
CA LEU A 185 13.58 7.10 -4.73
C LEU A 185 12.38 7.77 -5.39
N GLY A 186 11.87 7.17 -6.44
CA GLY A 186 10.70 7.67 -7.15
C GLY A 186 10.25 6.75 -8.26
N MET A 187 9.04 7.02 -8.71
CA MET A 187 8.42 6.37 -9.86
C MET A 187 7.61 7.40 -10.65
N ARG A 188 7.63 7.29 -11.97
CA ARG A 188 6.84 8.14 -12.88
C ARG A 188 6.23 7.31 -13.98
N VAL A 189 4.95 7.54 -14.27
CA VAL A 189 4.28 6.92 -15.42
C VAL A 189 4.38 7.86 -16.59
N ALA A 190 4.81 7.34 -17.73
CA ALA A 190 4.89 8.04 -19.00
C ALA A 190 4.20 7.21 -20.10
N THR A 191 3.83 7.84 -21.19
CA THR A 191 3.25 7.16 -22.36
C THR A 191 4.30 6.44 -23.20
N SER A 192 5.57 6.88 -23.10
CA SER A 192 6.71 6.30 -23.80
C SER A 192 8.01 6.62 -23.07
N GLU A 193 9.02 5.78 -23.26
CA GLU A 193 10.36 6.01 -22.76
C GLU A 193 11.10 6.98 -23.70
N THR A 194 11.22 8.22 -23.25
CA THR A 194 11.89 9.29 -23.99
C THR A 194 12.94 9.98 -23.14
N GLY A 195 13.92 10.62 -23.76
CA GLY A 195 14.91 11.45 -23.06
C GLY A 195 14.25 12.58 -22.27
N ALA A 196 13.18 13.18 -22.79
CA ALA A 196 12.42 14.22 -22.10
C ALA A 196 11.77 13.68 -20.81
N ALA A 197 11.12 12.50 -20.87
CA ALA A 197 10.52 11.87 -19.70
C ALA A 197 11.56 11.53 -18.62
N TRP A 198 12.72 11.02 -19.01
CA TRP A 198 13.84 10.77 -18.11
C TRP A 198 14.41 12.06 -17.52
N ASN A 199 14.55 13.12 -18.33
CA ASN A 199 15.04 14.40 -17.85
C ASN A 199 14.12 15.00 -16.78
N GLU A 200 12.80 15.01 -17.02
CA GLU A 200 11.82 15.48 -16.05
C GLU A 200 11.80 14.60 -14.78
N PHE A 201 12.00 13.28 -14.92
CA PHE A 201 12.05 12.38 -13.79
C PHE A 201 13.25 12.64 -12.89
N PHE A 202 14.47 12.77 -13.45
CA PHE A 202 15.65 13.09 -12.65
C PHE A 202 15.61 14.50 -12.08
N ALA A 203 15.08 15.48 -12.83
CA ALA A 203 14.88 16.83 -12.31
C ALA A 203 13.97 16.84 -11.08
N ASP A 204 12.88 16.05 -11.08
CA ASP A 204 12.00 15.86 -9.91
C ASP A 204 12.75 15.24 -8.71
N LEU A 205 13.54 14.18 -8.94
CA LEU A 205 14.34 13.57 -7.87
C LEU A 205 15.33 14.56 -7.25
N VAL A 206 16.00 15.35 -8.06
CA VAL A 206 16.92 16.39 -7.59
C VAL A 206 16.18 17.49 -6.83
N ALA A 207 15.03 17.95 -7.34
CA ALA A 207 14.20 18.94 -6.66
C ALA A 207 13.69 18.45 -5.29
N ARG A 208 13.50 17.14 -5.13
CA ARG A 208 13.13 16.50 -3.86
C ARG A 208 14.31 16.21 -2.94
N GLY A 209 15.53 16.61 -3.31
CA GLY A 209 16.72 16.52 -2.47
C GLY A 209 17.65 15.36 -2.77
N LEU A 210 17.53 14.68 -3.94
CA LEU A 210 18.50 13.66 -4.35
C LEU A 210 19.88 14.29 -4.52
N ALA A 211 20.84 13.88 -3.71
CA ALA A 211 22.19 14.41 -3.67
C ALA A 211 23.25 13.32 -3.45
N GLY A 212 24.52 13.64 -3.75
CA GLY A 212 25.67 12.78 -3.47
C GLY A 212 25.83 11.59 -4.40
N VAL A 213 25.09 11.53 -5.51
CA VAL A 213 25.15 10.42 -6.47
C VAL A 213 26.51 10.37 -7.15
N ARG A 214 27.20 9.23 -7.04
CA ARG A 214 28.51 8.98 -7.65
C ARG A 214 28.44 8.00 -8.83
N LEU A 215 27.48 7.07 -8.76
CA LEU A 215 27.31 6.05 -9.80
C LEU A 215 25.83 5.85 -10.09
N VAL A 216 25.48 5.90 -11.38
CA VAL A 216 24.16 5.49 -11.86
C VAL A 216 24.31 4.27 -12.76
N THR A 217 23.55 3.22 -12.46
CA THR A 217 23.47 2.01 -13.29
C THR A 217 22.12 1.97 -14.00
N SER A 218 22.12 1.80 -15.33
CA SER A 218 20.90 1.66 -16.13
C SER A 218 21.14 0.83 -17.38
N ASP A 219 20.10 0.63 -18.19
CA ASP A 219 20.32 0.17 -19.55
C ASP A 219 21.02 1.24 -20.40
N ALA A 220 21.31 0.94 -21.68
CA ALA A 220 22.09 1.82 -22.55
C ALA A 220 21.21 2.79 -23.37
N HIS A 221 19.99 3.08 -22.92
CA HIS A 221 19.11 4.04 -23.62
C HIS A 221 19.75 5.44 -23.67
N ALA A 222 19.89 5.99 -24.89
CA ALA A 222 20.64 7.26 -25.10
C ALA A 222 20.05 8.42 -24.30
N GLY A 223 18.71 8.61 -24.39
CA GLY A 223 18.02 9.69 -23.68
C GLY A 223 18.10 9.58 -22.16
N LEU A 224 18.20 8.37 -21.61
CA LEU A 224 18.41 8.14 -20.17
C LEU A 224 19.82 8.58 -19.76
N LYS A 225 20.84 8.24 -20.55
CA LYS A 225 22.24 8.65 -20.29
C LYS A 225 22.38 10.17 -20.34
N ASP A 226 21.75 10.82 -21.32
CA ASP A 226 21.77 12.28 -21.46
C ASP A 226 21.08 12.95 -20.27
N ALA A 227 19.95 12.41 -19.82
CA ALA A 227 19.23 12.89 -18.63
C ALA A 227 20.05 12.74 -17.34
N ILE A 228 20.78 11.62 -17.17
CA ILE A 228 21.69 11.42 -16.04
C ILE A 228 22.79 12.49 -16.06
N ALA A 229 23.43 12.69 -17.20
CA ALA A 229 24.53 13.69 -17.35
C ALA A 229 24.05 15.12 -17.07
N ALA A 230 22.82 15.45 -17.49
CA ALA A 230 22.25 16.78 -17.29
C ALA A 230 21.85 17.06 -15.84
N ASN A 231 21.29 16.09 -15.12
CA ASN A 231 20.70 16.31 -13.80
C ASN A 231 21.59 15.87 -12.62
N LEU A 232 22.55 14.97 -12.85
CA LEU A 232 23.43 14.43 -11.81
C LEU A 232 24.91 14.71 -12.17
N PRO A 233 25.34 15.98 -12.17
CA PRO A 233 26.70 16.33 -12.50
C PRO A 233 27.68 15.67 -11.51
N GLY A 234 28.73 15.03 -12.06
CA GLY A 234 29.74 14.30 -11.29
C GLY A 234 29.40 12.81 -11.04
N ALA A 235 28.20 12.36 -11.36
CA ALA A 235 27.89 10.93 -11.37
C ALA A 235 28.49 10.25 -12.60
N THR A 236 29.11 9.08 -12.40
CA THR A 236 29.52 8.21 -13.50
C THR A 236 28.37 7.30 -13.90
N TRP A 237 28.30 6.93 -15.18
CA TRP A 237 27.31 5.99 -15.67
C TRP A 237 27.93 4.62 -15.93
N GLN A 238 27.22 3.56 -15.56
CA GLN A 238 27.58 2.18 -15.85
C GLN A 238 26.38 1.45 -16.44
N ARG A 239 26.61 0.67 -17.50
CA ARG A 239 25.59 -0.17 -18.08
C ARG A 239 25.19 -1.28 -17.10
N CYS A 240 23.90 -1.49 -16.95
CA CYS A 240 23.34 -2.60 -16.14
C CYS A 240 23.82 -3.94 -16.71
N ARG A 241 24.48 -4.75 -15.86
CA ARG A 241 25.01 -6.06 -16.24
C ARG A 241 23.92 -7.02 -16.71
N THR A 242 22.75 -6.97 -16.06
CA THR A 242 21.60 -7.83 -16.43
C THR A 242 21.09 -7.50 -17.84
N HIS A 243 20.89 -6.20 -18.14
CA HIS A 243 20.46 -5.77 -19.47
C HIS A 243 21.53 -6.03 -20.53
N TYR A 244 22.81 -5.85 -20.18
CA TYR A 244 23.91 -6.20 -21.09
C TYR A 244 23.90 -7.69 -21.43
N ALA A 245 23.80 -8.57 -20.41
CA ALA A 245 23.75 -10.02 -20.62
C ALA A 245 22.51 -10.45 -21.40
N ALA A 246 21.34 -9.88 -21.09
CA ALA A 246 20.09 -10.17 -21.83
C ALA A 246 20.21 -9.76 -23.31
N ASN A 247 20.78 -8.59 -23.60
CA ASN A 247 21.01 -8.13 -24.96
C ASN A 247 22.01 -9.03 -25.69
N LEU A 248 23.08 -9.45 -25.02
CA LEU A 248 24.08 -10.37 -25.59
C LEU A 248 23.44 -11.74 -25.92
N MET A 249 22.64 -12.28 -25.01
CA MET A 249 21.90 -13.53 -25.26
C MET A 249 20.88 -13.38 -26.38
N GLY A 250 20.24 -12.20 -26.52
CA GLY A 250 19.28 -11.92 -27.59
C GLY A 250 19.87 -11.95 -29.00
N ILE A 251 21.14 -11.63 -29.18
CA ILE A 251 21.86 -11.66 -30.46
C ILE A 251 22.63 -12.98 -30.67
N THR A 252 22.78 -13.79 -29.63
CA THR A 252 23.48 -15.06 -29.70
C THR A 252 22.57 -16.15 -30.30
N PRO A 253 23.02 -16.96 -31.28
CA PRO A 253 22.24 -18.07 -31.81
C PRO A 253 21.83 -19.04 -30.69
N LYS A 254 20.59 -19.50 -30.73
CA LYS A 254 20.05 -20.42 -29.69
C LYS A 254 20.90 -21.68 -29.48
N SER A 255 21.56 -22.18 -30.51
CA SER A 255 22.48 -23.33 -30.44
C SER A 255 23.72 -23.05 -29.57
N CYS A 256 24.12 -21.79 -29.44
CA CYS A 256 25.27 -21.39 -28.61
C CYS A 256 24.89 -21.14 -27.13
N LEU A 257 23.61 -20.91 -26.83
CA LEU A 257 23.14 -20.66 -25.46
C LEU A 257 23.18 -21.89 -24.55
N LEU A 258 23.17 -23.10 -25.13
CA LEU A 258 23.24 -24.35 -24.38
C LEU A 258 24.58 -24.61 -23.68
N TYR A 259 25.63 -23.87 -24.04
CA TYR A 259 26.96 -24.01 -23.46
C TYR A 259 27.25 -22.97 -22.35
N THR A 260 26.30 -22.10 -22.02
CA THR A 260 26.50 -21.00 -21.05
C THR A 260 25.67 -21.15 -19.78
N SER A 261 25.03 -22.32 -19.55
CA SER A 261 24.12 -22.58 -18.43
C SER A 261 24.68 -23.52 -17.36
N ASP A 262 26.00 -23.56 -17.15
CA ASP A 262 26.66 -24.20 -15.99
C ASP A 262 27.10 -23.17 -14.98
#